data_1c46b16b5364eaa8bf861095f6c1cd84
#
_entry.id   1c46b16b5364eaa8bf861095f6c1cd84
#
_cell.length_a   1.000
_cell.length_b   1.000
_cell.length_c   1.000
_cell.angle_alpha   90.00
_cell.angle_beta   90.00
_cell.angle_gamma   90.00
#
_symmetry.space_group_name_H-M   'P 1'
#
loop_
_entity.id
_entity.type
_entity.pdbx_description
1 polymer ?
#
loop_
_entity_poly.entity_id
_entity_poly.type
_entity_poly.pdbx_seq_one_letter_code
_entity_poly.pdbx_strand_id
1 'polypeptide(L)'
;MTGAESVLLRRHLARELGARTHTFLYMATAEDPDLVADRLGRRVRALGVGTGAGTDAAASAADGTVHLVGHSLGGLLILRALDRAAQRATPLPPGRVVLLGSPVAGSDAAVALMHRPVLGRALGRSAAALAGATFAGSPLAGGGRDIGIIAGNRPAGLGRFLAQFQEPNDGTVAVRETQLEGAVDRIVLSVSHTGMLLSRRVAREAAQFLHYGRFSLAASS
;
A
#
# COMPACT_ATOMS: atom_id res chain seq x y z
N MET A 1 -13.59 -4.29 -1.43
CA MET A 1 -12.76 -5.52 -1.35
C MET A 1 -13.16 -6.25 -0.10
N THR A 2 -13.55 -7.49 -0.22
CA THR A 2 -13.85 -8.37 0.92
C THR A 2 -12.52 -8.77 1.56
N GLY A 3 -12.39 -8.72 2.89
CA GLY A 3 -11.13 -9.02 3.60
C GLY A 3 -10.55 -10.42 3.35
N ALA A 4 -11.30 -11.30 2.66
CA ALA A 4 -10.88 -12.65 2.32
C ALA A 4 -9.66 -12.72 1.39
N GLU A 5 -9.55 -11.79 0.44
CA GLU A 5 -8.47 -11.79 -0.56
C GLU A 5 -7.11 -11.46 0.07
N SER A 6 -7.09 -10.68 1.14
CA SER A 6 -5.87 -10.32 1.87
C SER A 6 -5.38 -11.40 2.85
N VAL A 7 -6.19 -12.44 3.11
CA VAL A 7 -5.85 -13.49 4.10
C VAL A 7 -4.58 -14.24 3.73
N LEU A 8 -4.39 -14.56 2.44
CA LEU A 8 -3.20 -15.30 1.99
C LEU A 8 -1.95 -14.42 2.08
N LEU A 9 -2.00 -13.19 1.60
CA LEU A 9 -0.88 -12.24 1.73
C LEU A 9 -0.50 -12.08 3.21
N ARG A 10 -1.49 -11.85 4.06
CA ARG A 10 -1.30 -11.71 5.50
C ARG A 10 -0.63 -12.93 6.13
N ARG A 11 -1.09 -14.14 5.80
CA ARG A 11 -0.49 -15.39 6.30
C ARG A 11 0.97 -15.55 5.86
N HIS A 12 1.27 -15.20 4.60
CA HIS A 12 2.64 -15.25 4.10
C HIS A 12 3.51 -14.22 4.80
N LEU A 13 3.06 -12.97 4.91
CA LEU A 13 3.80 -11.92 5.62
C LEU A 13 4.04 -12.28 7.09
N ALA A 14 3.04 -12.81 7.79
CA ALA A 14 3.19 -13.24 9.18
C ALA A 14 4.28 -14.31 9.36
N ARG A 15 4.36 -15.26 8.40
CA ARG A 15 5.39 -16.30 8.41
C ARG A 15 6.79 -15.76 8.09
N GLU A 16 6.90 -14.94 7.05
CA GLU A 16 8.19 -14.38 6.61
C GLU A 16 8.78 -13.39 7.64
N LEU A 17 7.93 -12.64 8.33
CA LEU A 17 8.37 -11.63 9.31
C LEU A 17 8.40 -12.14 10.76
N GLY A 18 7.80 -13.29 11.06
CA GLY A 18 7.59 -13.71 12.44
C GLY A 18 6.75 -12.73 13.27
N ALA A 19 5.91 -11.92 12.61
CA ALA A 19 5.23 -10.79 13.23
C ALA A 19 3.70 -10.95 13.22
N ARG A 20 3.03 -10.28 14.16
CA ARG A 20 1.57 -10.20 14.15
C ARG A 20 1.10 -9.33 13.01
N THR A 21 0.06 -9.76 12.31
CA THR A 21 -0.53 -9.02 11.20
C THR A 21 -1.96 -8.63 11.49
N HIS A 22 -2.32 -7.39 11.18
CA HIS A 22 -3.65 -6.83 11.36
C HIS A 22 -4.22 -6.37 10.02
N THR A 23 -5.51 -6.62 9.77
CA THR A 23 -6.20 -6.08 8.61
C THR A 23 -6.97 -4.83 9.01
N PHE A 24 -6.81 -3.76 8.24
CA PHE A 24 -7.62 -2.56 8.35
C PHE A 24 -8.70 -2.61 7.26
N LEU A 25 -9.96 -2.65 7.68
CA LEU A 25 -11.12 -2.70 6.80
C LEU A 25 -11.77 -1.32 6.70
N TYR A 26 -12.17 -0.95 5.48
CA TYR A 26 -12.91 0.30 5.20
C TYR A 26 -13.79 0.12 3.97
N MET A 27 -14.82 0.95 3.86
CA MET A 27 -15.75 0.95 2.73
C MET A 27 -15.34 2.05 1.75
N ALA A 28 -14.55 1.67 0.74
CA ALA A 28 -13.97 2.60 -0.24
C ALA A 28 -14.99 3.46 -1.00
N THR A 29 -16.24 3.00 -1.12
CA THR A 29 -17.31 3.68 -1.88
C THR A 29 -18.18 4.59 -1.03
N ALA A 30 -18.20 4.41 0.27
CA ALA A 30 -19.16 5.03 1.18
C ALA A 30 -18.54 5.97 2.23
N GLU A 31 -17.27 5.76 2.59
CA GLU A 31 -16.61 6.52 3.64
C GLU A 31 -15.77 7.67 3.05
N ASP A 32 -15.73 8.79 3.77
CA ASP A 32 -14.83 9.91 3.47
C ASP A 32 -13.37 9.45 3.66
N PRO A 33 -12.49 9.60 2.65
CA PRO A 33 -11.12 9.12 2.70
C PRO A 33 -10.28 9.78 3.79
N ASP A 34 -10.57 11.01 4.16
CA ASP A 34 -9.87 11.71 5.23
C ASP A 34 -10.23 11.15 6.60
N LEU A 35 -11.50 10.84 6.82
CA LEU A 35 -11.95 10.18 8.05
C LEU A 35 -11.37 8.77 8.16
N VAL A 36 -11.30 8.04 7.04
CA VAL A 36 -10.69 6.71 6.99
C VAL A 36 -9.18 6.78 7.25
N ALA A 37 -8.47 7.76 6.67
CA ALA A 37 -7.05 7.99 6.91
C ALA A 37 -6.76 8.33 8.38
N ASP A 38 -7.59 9.18 9.00
CA ASP A 38 -7.48 9.49 10.43
C ASP A 38 -7.73 8.27 11.31
N ARG A 39 -8.72 7.44 10.95
CA ARG A 39 -9.01 6.18 11.65
C ARG A 39 -7.84 5.20 11.52
N LEU A 40 -7.22 5.10 10.34
CA LEU A 40 -6.01 4.32 10.12
C LEU A 40 -4.87 4.83 11.00
N GLY A 41 -4.61 6.14 11.01
CA GLY A 41 -3.59 6.76 11.85
C GLY A 41 -3.78 6.46 13.34
N ARG A 42 -5.01 6.59 13.85
CA ARG A 42 -5.34 6.20 15.24
C ARG A 42 -5.07 4.72 15.51
N ARG A 43 -5.45 3.85 14.57
CA ARG A 43 -5.22 2.39 14.71
C ARG A 43 -3.74 2.05 14.74
N VAL A 44 -2.94 2.67 13.88
CA VAL A 44 -1.48 2.47 13.83
C VAL A 44 -0.82 2.92 15.13
N ARG A 45 -1.20 4.08 15.68
CA ARG A 45 -0.71 4.54 17.00
C ARG A 45 -1.07 3.57 18.11
N ALA A 46 -2.31 3.11 18.16
CA ALA A 46 -2.75 2.15 19.17
C ALA A 46 -1.97 0.82 19.11
N LEU A 47 -1.59 0.37 17.91
CA LEU A 47 -0.76 -0.83 17.75
C LEU A 47 0.67 -0.60 18.23
N GLY A 48 1.25 0.57 18.02
CA GLY A 48 2.59 0.90 18.50
C GLY A 48 2.69 1.03 20.03
N VAL A 49 1.61 1.46 20.69
CA VAL A 49 1.58 1.57 22.16
C VAL A 49 1.27 0.24 22.84
N GLY A 50 0.47 -0.62 22.19
CA GLY A 50 -0.03 -1.86 22.78
C GLY A 50 0.98 -3.02 22.89
N THR A 51 2.20 -2.85 22.39
CA THR A 51 3.21 -3.92 22.39
C THR A 51 3.99 -4.06 23.68
N GLY A 52 3.77 -3.18 24.68
CA GLY A 52 4.45 -3.20 25.97
C GLY A 52 3.77 -3.98 27.11
N ALA A 53 2.58 -4.56 26.91
CA ALA A 53 1.79 -5.14 28.00
C ALA A 53 1.24 -6.54 27.69
N GLY A 54 2.09 -7.46 27.23
CA GLY A 54 1.68 -8.86 27.01
C GLY A 54 2.81 -9.81 27.30
N THR A 55 2.62 -10.67 28.30
CA THR A 55 3.59 -11.63 28.84
C THR A 55 3.88 -12.83 27.93
N ASP A 56 3.62 -12.79 26.63
CA ASP A 56 3.92 -13.88 25.73
C ASP A 56 4.96 -13.46 24.69
N ALA A 57 6.13 -14.02 24.90
CA ALA A 57 7.34 -13.82 24.15
C ALA A 57 7.23 -14.23 22.68
N ALA A 58 7.08 -13.25 21.81
CA ALA A 58 7.63 -13.29 20.47
C ALA A 58 8.32 -11.95 20.22
N ALA A 59 9.60 -11.92 20.34
CA ALA A 59 10.50 -10.79 20.47
C ALA A 59 10.68 -9.94 19.20
N SER A 60 9.63 -9.49 18.54
CA SER A 60 9.78 -8.59 17.38
C SER A 60 9.01 -7.27 17.46
N ALA A 61 8.37 -6.98 18.60
CA ALA A 61 7.62 -5.75 18.81
C ALA A 61 8.09 -4.96 20.04
N ALA A 62 9.32 -5.16 20.48
CA ALA A 62 9.87 -4.51 21.67
C ALA A 62 10.08 -2.99 21.51
N ASP A 63 10.01 -2.46 20.29
CA ASP A 63 10.30 -1.06 19.95
C ASP A 63 9.09 -0.27 19.47
N GLY A 64 7.89 -0.84 19.49
CA GLY A 64 6.68 -0.19 18.99
C GLY A 64 6.60 -0.06 17.47
N THR A 65 7.44 -0.76 16.71
CA THR A 65 7.49 -0.69 15.24
C THR A 65 6.20 -1.22 14.60
N VAL A 66 5.60 -0.45 13.69
CA VAL A 66 4.40 -0.83 12.94
C VAL A 66 4.62 -0.65 11.45
N HIS A 67 4.83 -1.74 10.72
CA HIS A 67 4.93 -1.72 9.27
C HIS A 67 3.55 -1.64 8.61
N LEU A 68 3.48 -1.04 7.42
CA LEU A 68 2.25 -0.87 6.67
C LEU A 68 2.39 -1.49 5.28
N VAL A 69 1.38 -2.25 4.85
CA VAL A 69 1.30 -2.79 3.50
C VAL A 69 -0.03 -2.39 2.90
N GLY A 70 -0.01 -1.69 1.77
CA GLY A 70 -1.19 -1.22 1.07
C GLY A 70 -1.28 -1.75 -0.35
N HIS A 71 -2.41 -2.33 -0.73
CA HIS A 71 -2.69 -2.76 -2.09
C HIS A 71 -3.67 -1.81 -2.76
N SER A 72 -3.34 -1.40 -3.99
CA SER A 72 -4.21 -0.53 -4.79
C SER A 72 -4.58 0.75 -4.03
N LEU A 73 -5.87 1.05 -3.88
CA LEU A 73 -6.39 2.18 -3.10
C LEU A 73 -5.90 2.18 -1.63
N GLY A 74 -5.62 1.02 -1.06
CA GLY A 74 -5.06 0.92 0.30
C GLY A 74 -3.69 1.59 0.45
N GLY A 75 -2.89 1.62 -0.61
CA GLY A 75 -1.62 2.36 -0.61
C GLY A 75 -1.82 3.87 -0.60
N LEU A 76 -2.76 4.39 -1.39
CA LEU A 76 -3.11 5.81 -1.36
C LEU A 76 -3.62 6.25 0.02
N LEU A 77 -4.43 5.38 0.65
CA LEU A 77 -4.93 5.63 2.00
C LEU A 77 -3.81 5.67 3.05
N ILE A 78 -2.79 4.80 2.92
CA ILE A 78 -1.60 4.85 3.80
C ILE A 78 -0.88 6.18 3.61
N LEU A 79 -0.59 6.58 2.38
CA LEU A 79 0.08 7.86 2.11
C LEU A 79 -0.71 9.04 2.65
N ARG A 80 -2.04 9.02 2.49
CA ARG A 80 -2.91 10.05 3.04
C ARG A 80 -2.85 10.10 4.58
N ALA A 81 -2.81 8.93 5.23
CA ALA A 81 -2.70 8.86 6.70
C ALA A 81 -1.34 9.39 7.20
N LEU A 82 -0.25 9.13 6.47
CA LEU A 82 1.08 9.66 6.78
C LEU A 82 1.11 11.19 6.64
N ASP A 83 0.58 11.71 5.52
CA ASP A 83 0.50 13.15 5.25
C ASP A 83 -0.32 13.88 6.33
N ARG A 84 -1.51 13.36 6.66
CA ARG A 84 -2.36 13.94 7.70
C ARG A 84 -1.73 13.88 9.10
N ALA A 85 -0.98 12.83 9.39
CA ALA A 85 -0.25 12.71 10.65
C ALA A 85 0.88 13.77 10.75
N ALA A 86 1.59 14.01 9.65
CA ALA A 86 2.61 15.05 9.55
C ALA A 86 2.01 16.45 9.70
N GLN A 87 0.95 16.76 8.95
CA GLN A 87 0.26 18.07 9.01
C GLN A 87 -0.27 18.40 10.41
N ARG A 88 -0.68 17.40 11.18
CA ARG A 88 -1.20 17.57 12.54
C ARG A 88 -0.16 17.45 13.64
N ALA A 89 1.11 17.29 13.27
CA ALA A 89 2.18 17.00 14.24
C ALA A 89 1.84 15.84 15.20
N THR A 90 1.16 14.82 14.69
CA THR A 90 0.79 13.60 15.43
C THR A 90 1.53 12.39 14.84
N PRO A 91 2.81 12.20 15.17
CA PRO A 91 3.65 11.19 14.52
C PRO A 91 3.07 9.77 14.70
N LEU A 92 3.29 8.96 13.68
CA LEU A 92 2.98 7.53 13.75
C LEU A 92 4.20 6.78 14.28
N PRO A 93 4.02 5.61 14.91
CA PRO A 93 5.12 4.73 15.34
C PRO A 93 6.10 4.45 14.20
N PRO A 94 7.38 4.18 14.46
CA PRO A 94 8.35 3.84 13.43
C PRO A 94 7.93 2.62 12.60
N GLY A 95 8.51 2.44 11.43
CA GLY A 95 8.25 1.30 10.56
C GLY A 95 8.36 1.66 9.08
N ARG A 96 8.29 0.66 8.21
CA ARG A 96 8.36 0.80 6.76
C ARG A 96 7.01 0.63 6.10
N VAL A 97 6.92 1.03 4.84
CA VAL A 97 5.70 0.94 4.03
C VAL A 97 5.99 0.17 2.75
N VAL A 98 5.13 -0.76 2.37
CA VAL A 98 5.15 -1.37 1.03
C VAL A 98 3.84 -1.09 0.31
N LEU A 99 3.94 -0.53 -0.90
CA LEU A 99 2.82 -0.25 -1.78
C LEU A 99 2.77 -1.30 -2.89
N LEU A 100 1.65 -1.99 -3.02
CA LEU A 100 1.42 -3.06 -3.99
C LEU A 100 0.45 -2.57 -5.06
N GLY A 101 0.92 -2.33 -6.29
CA GLY A 101 0.09 -1.91 -7.41
C GLY A 101 -0.77 -0.67 -7.10
N SER A 102 -0.24 0.27 -6.33
CA SER A 102 -0.94 1.49 -5.94
C SER A 102 -0.67 2.60 -6.94
N PRO A 103 -1.69 3.24 -7.54
CA PRO A 103 -1.52 4.31 -8.52
C PRO A 103 -1.21 5.65 -7.83
N VAL A 104 0.06 5.88 -7.52
CA VAL A 104 0.53 7.01 -6.70
C VAL A 104 1.20 8.14 -7.49
N ALA A 105 1.37 7.99 -8.82
CA ALA A 105 2.09 8.95 -9.66
C ALA A 105 1.36 10.30 -9.91
N GLY A 106 0.34 10.63 -9.12
CA GLY A 106 -0.30 11.93 -9.14
C GLY A 106 -1.62 12.01 -9.90
N SER A 107 -2.08 13.25 -10.18
CA SER A 107 -3.43 13.56 -10.69
C SER A 107 -3.78 12.89 -12.02
N ASP A 108 -2.82 12.71 -12.93
CA ASP A 108 -3.08 12.13 -14.24
C ASP A 108 -3.41 10.63 -14.17
N ALA A 109 -2.66 9.88 -13.33
CA ALA A 109 -2.95 8.48 -13.06
C ALA A 109 -4.33 8.30 -12.41
N ALA A 110 -4.68 9.22 -11.54
CA ALA A 110 -5.94 9.24 -10.84
C ALA A 110 -7.13 9.58 -11.75
N VAL A 111 -6.97 10.57 -12.60
CA VAL A 111 -7.96 10.94 -13.63
C VAL A 111 -8.15 9.78 -14.60
N ALA A 112 -7.07 9.19 -15.10
CA ALA A 112 -7.12 8.02 -15.96
C ALA A 112 -7.84 6.83 -15.29
N LEU A 113 -7.61 6.64 -13.99
CA LEU A 113 -8.26 5.59 -13.19
C LEU A 113 -9.77 5.81 -13.04
N MET A 114 -10.20 7.06 -12.87
CA MET A 114 -11.63 7.44 -12.76
C MET A 114 -12.40 7.25 -14.06
N HIS A 115 -11.77 7.45 -15.20
CA HIS A 115 -12.38 7.22 -16.51
C HIS A 115 -12.49 5.73 -16.89
N ARG A 116 -11.95 4.82 -16.08
CA ARG A 116 -12.08 3.37 -16.31
C ARG A 116 -13.40 2.84 -15.73
N PRO A 117 -14.31 2.30 -16.57
CA PRO A 117 -15.69 2.01 -16.16
C PRO A 117 -15.84 1.02 -15.00
N VAL A 118 -14.88 0.11 -14.82
CA VAL A 118 -14.93 -0.87 -13.72
C VAL A 118 -14.31 -0.31 -12.45
N LEU A 119 -13.18 0.36 -12.59
CA LEU A 119 -12.44 0.88 -11.44
C LEU A 119 -13.09 2.17 -10.91
N GLY A 120 -13.57 3.05 -11.79
CA GLY A 120 -14.31 4.24 -11.39
C GLY A 120 -15.58 3.92 -10.60
N ARG A 121 -16.32 2.84 -10.96
CA ARG A 121 -17.46 2.35 -10.17
C ARG A 121 -17.06 1.69 -8.86
N ALA A 122 -15.96 0.91 -8.84
CA ALA A 122 -15.47 0.23 -7.64
C ALA A 122 -14.82 1.17 -6.63
N LEU A 123 -14.30 2.30 -7.10
CA LEU A 123 -13.55 3.25 -6.29
C LEU A 123 -14.42 4.41 -5.75
N GLY A 124 -15.57 4.67 -6.38
CA GLY A 124 -16.52 5.68 -5.92
C GLY A 124 -15.92 7.08 -5.70
N ARG A 125 -16.60 7.89 -4.91
CA ARG A 125 -16.20 9.28 -4.59
C ARG A 125 -14.86 9.37 -3.84
N SER A 126 -14.52 8.34 -3.06
CA SER A 126 -13.28 8.27 -2.27
C SER A 126 -12.03 8.16 -3.13
N ALA A 127 -12.13 7.51 -4.30
CA ALA A 127 -11.03 7.43 -5.24
C ALA A 127 -10.67 8.79 -5.82
N ALA A 128 -11.68 9.60 -6.17
CA ALA A 128 -11.49 10.94 -6.69
C ALA A 128 -10.73 11.83 -5.68
N ALA A 129 -11.12 11.75 -4.42
CA ALA A 129 -10.50 12.55 -3.36
C ALA A 129 -9.08 12.07 -3.01
N LEU A 130 -8.83 10.75 -3.04
CA LEU A 130 -7.48 10.20 -2.83
C LEU A 130 -6.58 10.41 -4.04
N ALA A 131 -7.15 10.39 -5.21
CA ALA A 131 -6.48 10.56 -6.48
C ALA A 131 -6.08 12.01 -6.77
N GLY A 132 -6.86 12.98 -6.32
CA GLY A 132 -6.53 14.42 -6.40
C GLY A 132 -5.47 14.87 -5.39
N ALA A 133 -5.11 14.04 -4.43
CA ALA A 133 -3.99 14.30 -3.53
C ALA A 133 -2.68 14.03 -4.29
N THR A 134 -2.03 15.06 -4.76
CA THR A 134 -0.67 15.02 -5.28
C THR A 134 0.26 14.66 -4.12
N PHE A 135 0.68 13.40 -4.05
CA PHE A 135 1.75 12.97 -3.15
C PHE A 135 3.12 13.34 -3.72
N ALA A 136 3.18 13.81 -4.99
CA ALA A 136 4.36 14.37 -5.62
C ALA A 136 4.76 15.67 -4.92
N GLY A 137 5.93 15.70 -4.30
CA GLY A 137 6.46 16.88 -3.61
C GLY A 137 5.98 17.09 -2.17
N SER A 138 5.05 16.28 -1.65
CA SER A 138 4.90 16.17 -0.21
C SER A 138 6.21 15.56 0.32
N PRO A 139 6.92 16.21 1.25
CA PRO A 139 8.02 15.55 1.90
C PRO A 139 7.41 14.38 2.69
N LEU A 140 7.28 13.20 2.06
CA LEU A 140 7.10 11.92 2.77
C LEU A 140 8.21 11.74 3.81
N ALA A 141 9.26 12.56 3.70
CA ALA A 141 10.26 12.87 4.68
C ALA A 141 9.73 13.33 6.05
N GLY A 142 8.51 13.86 6.16
CA GLY A 142 7.93 14.24 7.45
C GLY A 142 7.58 13.07 8.36
N GLY A 143 7.49 11.85 7.85
CA GLY A 143 7.16 10.66 8.64
C GLY A 143 8.34 9.70 8.90
N GLY A 144 9.52 9.95 8.32
CA GLY A 144 10.73 9.13 8.56
C GLY A 144 10.58 7.65 8.19
N ARG A 145 9.65 7.29 7.28
CA ARG A 145 9.39 5.91 6.88
C ARG A 145 9.91 5.62 5.48
N ASP A 146 10.72 4.59 5.35
CA ASP A 146 11.10 4.06 4.04
C ASP A 146 9.88 3.50 3.33
N ILE A 147 9.72 3.84 2.05
CA ILE A 147 8.64 3.35 1.20
C ILE A 147 9.21 2.51 0.06
N GLY A 148 8.75 1.27 -0.05
CA GLY A 148 9.04 0.36 -1.14
C GLY A 148 7.82 0.16 -2.04
N ILE A 149 8.05 -0.01 -3.34
CA ILE A 149 6.99 -0.18 -4.33
C ILE A 149 7.15 -1.51 -5.05
N ILE A 150 6.07 -2.28 -5.09
CA ILE A 150 5.96 -3.47 -5.95
C ILE A 150 4.91 -3.19 -7.01
N ALA A 151 5.33 -3.11 -8.27
CA ALA A 151 4.44 -3.02 -9.42
C ALA A 151 4.27 -4.38 -10.10
N GLY A 152 3.14 -4.59 -10.77
CA GLY A 152 2.90 -5.75 -11.61
C GLY A 152 2.95 -5.41 -13.09
N ASN A 153 3.41 -6.34 -13.93
CA ASN A 153 3.43 -6.16 -15.38
C ASN A 153 2.72 -7.28 -16.14
N ARG A 154 1.91 -8.09 -15.47
CA ARG A 154 1.15 -9.17 -16.11
C ARG A 154 -0.34 -8.83 -16.18
N PRO A 155 -0.84 -8.35 -17.33
CA PRO A 155 -2.26 -8.08 -17.47
C PRO A 155 -3.05 -9.40 -17.43
N ALA A 156 -3.84 -9.61 -16.38
CA ALA A 156 -4.74 -10.74 -16.25
C ALA A 156 -6.06 -10.33 -15.59
N GLY A 157 -7.14 -11.06 -15.89
CA GLY A 157 -8.49 -10.78 -15.39
C GLY A 157 -9.33 -9.90 -16.32
N LEU A 158 -10.52 -9.51 -15.85
CA LEU A 158 -11.48 -8.70 -16.61
C LEU A 158 -10.92 -7.32 -17.02
N GLY A 159 -9.98 -6.78 -16.27
CA GLY A 159 -9.33 -5.50 -16.57
C GLY A 159 -8.59 -5.50 -17.91
N ARG A 160 -8.13 -6.66 -18.40
CA ARG A 160 -7.50 -6.83 -19.72
C ARG A 160 -8.41 -6.39 -20.88
N PHE A 161 -9.71 -6.56 -20.75
CA PHE A 161 -10.70 -6.20 -21.77
C PHE A 161 -11.20 -4.76 -21.63
N LEU A 162 -10.94 -4.11 -20.49
CA LEU A 162 -11.52 -2.82 -20.13
C LEU A 162 -10.52 -1.66 -20.18
N ALA A 163 -9.22 -1.95 -20.20
CA ALA A 163 -8.17 -0.96 -20.30
C ALA A 163 -7.23 -1.30 -21.46
N GLN A 164 -7.26 -0.47 -22.50
CA GLN A 164 -6.27 -0.55 -23.59
C GLN A 164 -4.95 0.09 -23.12
N PHE A 165 -4.21 -0.65 -22.30
CA PHE A 165 -2.85 -0.23 -21.97
C PHE A 165 -1.91 -0.51 -23.12
N GLN A 166 -1.20 0.50 -23.59
CA GLN A 166 -0.09 0.37 -24.55
C GLN A 166 1.26 0.16 -23.85
N GLU A 167 1.27 0.06 -22.53
CA GLU A 167 2.44 0.00 -21.67
C GLU A 167 2.34 -1.15 -20.65
N PRO A 168 3.46 -1.55 -20.01
CA PRO A 168 3.46 -2.58 -18.97
C PRO A 168 2.46 -2.25 -17.84
N ASN A 169 1.60 -3.22 -17.50
CA ASN A 169 0.55 -3.04 -16.51
C ASN A 169 0.16 -4.36 -15.86
N ASP A 170 -0.51 -4.30 -14.71
CA ASP A 170 -1.00 -5.47 -13.97
C ASP A 170 -2.45 -5.88 -14.31
N GLY A 171 -3.03 -5.26 -15.34
CA GLY A 171 -4.43 -5.39 -15.73
C GLY A 171 -5.35 -4.32 -15.12
N THR A 172 -4.86 -3.49 -14.22
CA THR A 172 -5.62 -2.43 -13.54
C THR A 172 -4.83 -1.13 -13.46
N VAL A 173 -3.55 -1.20 -13.12
CA VAL A 173 -2.64 -0.07 -12.91
C VAL A 173 -1.41 -0.26 -13.79
N ALA A 174 -0.99 0.79 -14.51
CA ALA A 174 0.24 0.77 -15.27
C ALA A 174 1.46 0.91 -14.35
N VAL A 175 2.58 0.33 -14.76
CA VAL A 175 3.83 0.39 -13.98
C VAL A 175 4.25 1.83 -13.71
N ARG A 176 4.09 2.74 -14.70
CA ARG A 176 4.41 4.17 -14.52
C ARG A 176 3.52 4.85 -13.46
N GLU A 177 2.24 4.42 -13.35
CA GLU A 177 1.29 4.97 -12.38
C GLU A 177 1.64 4.63 -10.92
N THR A 178 2.54 3.66 -10.71
CA THR A 178 3.03 3.29 -9.37
C THR A 178 4.27 4.07 -8.94
N GLN A 179 4.80 4.97 -9.76
CA GLN A 179 5.99 5.74 -9.44
C GLN A 179 5.69 6.78 -8.35
N LEU A 180 6.51 6.80 -7.32
CA LEU A 180 6.44 7.76 -6.22
C LEU A 180 7.83 8.36 -6.01
N GLU A 181 7.92 9.68 -6.12
CA GLU A 181 9.13 10.40 -5.77
C GLU A 181 9.44 10.22 -4.27
N GLY A 182 10.71 9.95 -3.95
CA GLY A 182 11.13 9.67 -2.57
C GLY A 182 10.90 8.23 -2.10
N ALA A 183 10.38 7.32 -2.96
CA ALA A 183 10.42 5.89 -2.65
C ALA A 183 11.88 5.39 -2.63
N VAL A 184 12.22 4.61 -1.60
CA VAL A 184 13.58 4.12 -1.35
C VAL A 184 13.97 3.03 -2.35
N ASP A 185 13.01 2.15 -2.71
CA ASP A 185 13.27 1.05 -3.62
C ASP A 185 11.99 0.65 -4.39
N ARG A 186 12.17 0.11 -5.60
CA ARG A 186 11.06 -0.31 -6.47
C ARG A 186 11.42 -1.54 -7.26
N ILE A 187 10.48 -2.50 -7.35
CA ILE A 187 10.59 -3.66 -8.23
C ILE A 187 9.32 -3.86 -9.06
N VAL A 188 9.51 -4.49 -10.22
CA VAL A 188 8.40 -4.92 -11.08
C VAL A 188 8.39 -6.45 -11.12
N LEU A 189 7.23 -7.05 -10.81
CA LEU A 189 7.05 -8.49 -10.79
C LEU A 189 6.05 -8.93 -11.85
N SER A 190 6.24 -10.14 -12.40
CA SER A 190 5.31 -10.72 -13.36
C SER A 190 4.06 -11.27 -12.65
N VAL A 191 3.23 -10.35 -12.14
CA VAL A 191 1.98 -10.63 -11.42
C VAL A 191 0.87 -9.70 -11.88
N SER A 192 -0.37 -10.16 -11.77
CA SER A 192 -1.55 -9.32 -12.02
C SER A 192 -1.97 -8.59 -10.74
N HIS A 193 -2.85 -7.59 -10.90
CA HIS A 193 -3.34 -6.75 -9.79
C HIS A 193 -3.85 -7.56 -8.60
N THR A 194 -4.82 -8.43 -8.82
CA THR A 194 -5.35 -9.32 -7.77
C THR A 194 -4.35 -10.43 -7.42
N GLY A 195 -3.56 -10.89 -8.40
CA GLY A 195 -2.53 -11.90 -8.20
C GLY A 195 -1.46 -11.51 -7.18
N MET A 196 -1.23 -10.20 -6.97
CA MET A 196 -0.32 -9.72 -5.92
C MET A 196 -0.73 -10.21 -4.53
N LEU A 197 -2.02 -10.27 -4.24
CA LEU A 197 -2.53 -10.71 -2.92
C LEU A 197 -2.37 -12.21 -2.68
N LEU A 198 -2.18 -12.99 -3.76
CA LEU A 198 -2.06 -14.44 -3.73
C LEU A 198 -0.61 -14.92 -3.87
N SER A 199 0.29 -14.02 -4.31
CA SER A 199 1.66 -14.35 -4.67
C SER A 199 2.58 -14.47 -3.46
N ARG A 200 3.15 -15.67 -3.27
CA ARG A 200 4.24 -15.88 -2.28
C ARG A 200 5.46 -15.03 -2.59
N ARG A 201 5.76 -14.79 -3.87
CA ARG A 201 6.90 -13.95 -4.28
C ARG A 201 6.68 -12.50 -3.84
N VAL A 202 5.49 -11.94 -4.08
CA VAL A 202 5.14 -10.60 -3.59
C VAL A 202 5.26 -10.51 -2.06
N ALA A 203 4.76 -11.51 -1.35
CA ALA A 203 4.84 -11.54 0.12
C ALA A 203 6.30 -11.60 0.61
N ARG A 204 7.16 -12.39 -0.04
CA ARG A 204 8.58 -12.49 0.30
C ARG A 204 9.32 -11.18 0.05
N GLU A 205 9.13 -10.57 -1.12
CA GLU A 205 9.75 -9.28 -1.43
C GLU A 205 9.25 -8.17 -0.49
N ALA A 206 7.95 -8.14 -0.19
CA ALA A 206 7.40 -7.20 0.77
C ALA A 206 8.02 -7.40 2.17
N ALA A 207 8.13 -8.65 2.64
CA ALA A 207 8.78 -8.96 3.91
C ALA A 207 10.26 -8.57 3.91
N GLN A 208 10.98 -8.86 2.82
CA GLN A 208 12.37 -8.46 2.63
C GLN A 208 12.54 -6.94 2.78
N PHE A 209 11.68 -6.15 2.09
CA PHE A 209 11.73 -4.69 2.21
C PHE A 209 11.40 -4.24 3.64
N LEU A 210 10.34 -4.78 4.24
CA LEU A 210 9.95 -4.41 5.60
C LEU A 210 11.06 -4.70 6.62
N HIS A 211 11.85 -5.74 6.39
CA HIS A 211 12.95 -6.12 7.29
C HIS A 211 14.25 -5.34 7.03
N TYR A 212 14.62 -5.16 5.75
CA TYR A 212 15.95 -4.64 5.37
C TYR A 212 15.93 -3.26 4.70
N GLY A 213 14.75 -2.71 4.35
CA GLY A 213 14.62 -1.44 3.63
C GLY A 213 14.95 -1.52 2.13
N ARG A 214 15.11 -2.72 1.58
CA ARG A 214 15.38 -2.98 0.15
C ARG A 214 14.79 -4.31 -0.28
N PHE A 215 14.45 -4.42 -1.55
CA PHE A 215 14.02 -5.68 -2.15
C PHE A 215 15.23 -6.60 -2.41
N SER A 216 14.99 -7.92 -2.56
CA SER A 216 16.04 -8.89 -2.88
C SER A 216 16.44 -8.83 -4.36
N LEU A 217 15.51 -8.44 -5.23
CA LEU A 217 15.74 -8.28 -6.67
C LEU A 217 16.10 -6.82 -6.94
N ALA A 218 17.29 -6.58 -7.49
CA ALA A 218 17.62 -5.27 -8.03
C ALA A 218 16.57 -4.90 -9.10
N ALA A 219 16.15 -3.62 -9.13
CA ALA A 219 15.31 -3.13 -10.22
C ALA A 219 15.99 -3.49 -11.54
N SER A 220 15.31 -4.27 -12.38
CA SER A 220 15.77 -4.47 -13.77
C SER A 220 15.68 -3.10 -14.43
N SER A 221 16.84 -2.49 -14.68
CA SER A 221 17.04 -1.25 -15.42
C SER A 221 16.50 -1.34 -16.83
#